data_f448afa563efd2af7de6e0216942bd98
#
_entry.id   f448afa563efd2af7de6e0216942bd98
#
_cell.length_a   1.000
_cell.length_b   1.000
_cell.length_c   1.000
_cell.angle_alpha   90.00
_cell.angle_beta   90.00
_cell.angle_gamma   90.00
#
_symmetry.space_group_name_H-M   'P 1'
#
loop_
_entity.id
_entity.type
_entity.pdbx_description
1 polymer ?
#
loop_
_entity_poly.entity_id
_entity_poly.type
_entity_poly.pdbx_seq_one_letter_code
_entity_poly.pdbx_strand_id
1 'polypeptide(L)'
;PTRTHGYIRGFSRADERASYTNRSAAFGGGLYLVSDILQWDEATIAATKREIELFKRDRELFIDGEIHNLFPGKQPDHYGWEGRFVWSPGKGRGMAQVFRNNDSRERVRVRLRGLPPEGRYVVEFVEAGTTLRADGRSLVREGVDVPLAKPFTTEVLHVRTE
;
A
#
# COMPACT_ATOMS: atom_id res chain seq x y z
N PRO A 1 16.41 -2.05 12.47
CA PRO A 1 15.46 -2.32 11.41
C PRO A 1 16.19 -2.40 10.08
N THR A 2 16.12 -3.57 9.44
CA THR A 2 16.72 -3.80 8.13
C THR A 2 15.96 -2.97 7.10
N ARG A 3 16.61 -1.95 6.54
CA ARG A 3 16.03 -1.18 5.43
C ARG A 3 16.01 -2.08 4.21
N THR A 4 14.83 -2.53 3.81
CA THR A 4 14.64 -3.18 2.52
C THR A 4 14.60 -2.11 1.43
N HIS A 5 15.35 -2.30 0.37
CA HIS A 5 15.38 -1.40 -0.78
C HIS A 5 14.52 -1.97 -1.90
N GLY A 6 13.57 -1.20 -2.38
CA GLY A 6 12.78 -1.55 -3.54
C GLY A 6 13.34 -0.91 -4.81
N TYR A 7 13.35 -1.65 -5.90
CA TYR A 7 13.80 -1.18 -7.20
C TYR A 7 12.62 -1.06 -8.16
N ILE A 8 12.45 0.12 -8.75
CA ILE A 8 11.55 0.27 -9.89
C ILE A 8 12.34 -0.14 -11.13
N ARG A 9 11.90 -1.20 -11.79
CA ARG A 9 12.32 -1.55 -13.13
C ARG A 9 11.31 -0.98 -14.11
N GLY A 10 11.77 -0.13 -15.02
CA GLY A 10 10.92 0.37 -16.10
C GLY A 10 10.48 -0.79 -17.00
N PHE A 11 9.24 -0.76 -17.40
CA PHE A 11 8.68 -1.66 -18.38
C PHE A 11 8.57 -0.92 -19.71
N SER A 12 8.96 -1.56 -20.80
CA SER A 12 8.89 -1.01 -22.14
C SER A 12 7.46 -0.93 -22.71
N ARG A 13 6.46 -1.22 -21.90
CA ARG A 13 5.04 -1.07 -22.22
C ARG A 13 4.33 -0.57 -21.00
N ALA A 14 3.39 0.36 -21.19
CA ALA A 14 2.42 0.78 -20.19
C ALA A 14 1.55 -0.43 -19.83
N ASP A 15 2.10 -1.32 -19.01
CA ASP A 15 1.36 -2.44 -18.45
C ASP A 15 0.45 -1.88 -17.37
N GLU A 16 -0.80 -2.34 -17.34
CA GLU A 16 -1.73 -2.10 -16.22
C GLU A 16 -1.11 -2.48 -14.86
N ARG A 17 -0.04 -3.26 -14.88
CA ARG A 17 0.74 -3.69 -13.72
C ARG A 17 1.83 -2.70 -13.29
N ALA A 18 2.09 -1.63 -14.04
CA ALA A 18 3.18 -0.71 -13.74
C ALA A 18 3.04 -0.12 -12.32
N SER A 19 1.85 0.34 -11.96
CA SER A 19 1.56 0.83 -10.60
C SER A 19 1.72 -0.26 -9.54
N TYR A 20 1.26 -1.48 -9.80
CA TYR A 20 1.44 -2.62 -8.90
C TYR A 20 2.93 -2.89 -8.64
N THR A 21 3.73 -2.98 -9.68
CA THR A 21 5.16 -3.29 -9.58
C THR A 21 5.94 -2.16 -8.91
N ASN A 22 5.68 -0.91 -9.29
CA ASN A 22 6.33 0.26 -8.72
C ASN A 22 6.00 0.39 -7.22
N ARG A 23 4.75 0.17 -6.85
CA ARG A 23 4.30 0.21 -5.47
C ARG A 23 4.86 -0.95 -4.64
N SER A 24 4.93 -2.13 -5.21
CA SER A 24 5.60 -3.28 -4.60
C SER A 24 7.07 -3.00 -4.32
N ALA A 25 7.78 -2.34 -5.25
CA ALA A 25 9.16 -1.93 -5.06
C ALA A 25 9.33 -0.89 -3.93
N ALA A 26 8.41 0.07 -3.82
CA ALA A 26 8.43 1.10 -2.77
C ALA A 26 8.06 0.58 -1.37
N PHE A 27 7.55 -0.64 -1.28
CA PHE A 27 7.03 -1.26 -0.06
C PHE A 27 8.07 -1.44 1.06
N GLY A 28 9.35 -1.38 0.74
CA GLY A 28 10.45 -1.56 1.69
C GLY A 28 10.98 -0.28 2.34
N GLY A 29 10.40 0.89 2.06
CA GLY A 29 10.82 2.17 2.62
C GLY A 29 11.97 2.86 1.88
N GLY A 30 12.49 2.29 0.80
CA GLY A 30 13.43 2.91 -0.13
C GLY A 30 12.97 2.72 -1.58
N LEU A 31 13.06 3.75 -2.38
CA LEU A 31 12.66 3.73 -3.78
C LEU A 31 13.85 4.06 -4.67
N TYR A 32 14.19 3.16 -5.57
CA TYR A 32 15.28 3.33 -6.53
C TYR A 32 14.77 3.10 -7.95
N LEU A 33 15.10 4.03 -8.86
CA LEU A 33 14.86 3.86 -10.28
C LEU A 33 16.08 3.15 -10.90
N VAL A 34 15.87 1.93 -11.40
CA VAL A 34 16.93 1.12 -12.02
C VAL A 34 16.47 0.69 -13.40
N SER A 35 16.48 1.64 -14.36
CA SER A 35 16.09 1.39 -15.72
C SER A 35 16.53 2.53 -16.63
N ASP A 36 16.60 2.28 -17.93
CA ASP A 36 16.79 3.32 -18.92
C ASP A 36 15.50 4.12 -19.13
N ILE A 37 15.36 5.19 -18.32
CA ILE A 37 14.16 6.05 -18.30
C ILE A 37 13.93 6.79 -19.61
N LEU A 38 14.97 6.90 -20.47
CA LEU A 38 14.85 7.56 -21.77
C LEU A 38 14.03 6.74 -22.77
N GLN A 39 13.84 5.46 -22.51
CA GLN A 39 13.03 4.56 -23.34
C GLN A 39 11.59 4.39 -22.84
N TRP A 40 11.21 5.08 -21.77
CA TRP A 40 9.87 4.97 -21.23
C TRP A 40 8.86 5.76 -22.07
N ASP A 41 7.69 5.17 -22.28
CA ASP A 41 6.55 5.88 -22.84
C ASP A 41 5.92 6.85 -21.83
N GLU A 42 5.11 7.77 -22.32
CA GLU A 42 4.47 8.80 -21.50
C GLU A 42 3.60 8.20 -20.39
N ALA A 43 2.92 7.09 -20.64
CA ALA A 43 2.05 6.44 -19.67
C ALA A 43 2.88 5.85 -18.52
N THR A 44 4.00 5.21 -18.81
CA THR A 44 4.96 4.70 -17.82
C THR A 44 5.54 5.83 -16.97
N ILE A 45 5.92 6.94 -17.62
CA ILE A 45 6.42 8.14 -16.92
C ILE A 45 5.36 8.71 -15.98
N ALA A 46 4.13 8.86 -16.44
CA ALA A 46 3.02 9.39 -15.65
C ALA A 46 2.72 8.49 -14.44
N ALA A 47 2.61 7.18 -14.64
CA ALA A 47 2.38 6.21 -13.57
C ALA A 47 3.53 6.24 -12.54
N THR A 48 4.77 6.29 -12.99
CA THR A 48 5.93 6.34 -12.10
C THR A 48 5.99 7.63 -11.29
N LYS A 49 5.70 8.79 -11.91
CA LYS A 49 5.60 10.08 -11.20
C LYS A 49 4.58 10.02 -10.08
N ARG A 50 3.40 9.46 -10.36
CA ARG A 50 2.34 9.29 -9.36
C ARG A 50 2.81 8.45 -8.17
N GLU A 51 3.47 7.33 -8.42
CA GLU A 51 4.00 6.46 -7.35
C GLU A 51 5.12 7.14 -6.54
N ILE A 52 5.97 7.94 -7.19
CA ILE A 52 6.99 8.74 -6.50
C ILE A 52 6.36 9.77 -5.56
N GLU A 53 5.32 10.47 -6.00
CA GLU A 53 4.63 11.44 -5.14
C GLU A 53 3.91 10.76 -3.96
N LEU A 54 3.28 9.62 -4.19
CA LEU A 54 2.70 8.80 -3.13
C LEU A 54 3.77 8.36 -2.12
N PHE A 55 4.91 7.86 -2.60
CA PHE A 55 6.04 7.49 -1.76
C PHE A 55 6.59 8.67 -0.94
N LYS A 56 6.79 9.84 -1.56
CA LYS A 56 7.27 11.05 -0.86
C LYS A 56 6.33 11.46 0.26
N ARG A 57 5.02 11.37 0.05
CA ARG A 57 3.99 11.69 1.04
C ARG A 57 4.08 10.80 2.26
N ASP A 58 4.38 9.51 2.06
CA ASP A 58 4.25 8.49 3.08
C ASP A 58 5.57 7.96 3.64
N ARG A 59 6.72 8.28 3.00
CA ARG A 59 8.04 7.73 3.39
C ARG A 59 8.43 7.97 4.85
N GLU A 60 7.99 9.05 5.45
CA GLU A 60 8.26 9.36 6.85
C GLU A 60 7.59 8.38 7.82
N LEU A 61 6.48 7.75 7.40
CA LEU A 61 5.82 6.73 8.21
C LEU A 61 6.71 5.50 8.42
N PHE A 62 7.60 5.21 7.47
CA PHE A 62 8.53 4.08 7.57
C PHE A 62 9.74 4.36 8.48
N ILE A 63 9.92 5.60 8.93
CA ILE A 63 11.02 6.00 9.82
C ILE A 63 10.64 5.75 11.29
N ASP A 64 9.45 6.17 11.68
CA ASP A 64 8.98 6.20 13.07
C ASP A 64 7.68 5.41 13.30
N GLY A 65 7.12 4.83 12.26
CA GLY A 65 5.88 4.06 12.35
C GLY A 65 6.09 2.59 12.75
N GLU A 66 5.07 2.03 13.36
CA GLU A 66 4.98 0.61 13.66
C GLU A 66 4.44 -0.14 12.44
N ILE A 67 5.19 -1.17 12.00
CA ILE A 67 4.83 -1.96 10.81
C ILE A 67 4.12 -3.24 11.22
N HIS A 68 2.92 -3.45 10.69
CA HIS A 68 2.09 -4.62 10.91
C HIS A 68 1.84 -5.37 9.60
N ASN A 69 2.08 -6.67 9.60
CA ASN A 69 1.69 -7.52 8.47
C ASN A 69 0.17 -7.71 8.47
N LEU A 70 -0.49 -7.40 7.35
CA LEU A 70 -1.94 -7.56 7.20
C LEU A 70 -2.36 -9.03 7.04
N PHE A 71 -1.45 -9.88 6.59
CA PHE A 71 -1.67 -11.31 6.32
C PHE A 71 -0.63 -12.16 7.05
N PRO A 72 -0.65 -12.20 8.41
CA PRO A 72 0.32 -12.97 9.19
C PRO A 72 0.19 -14.47 8.89
N GLY A 73 1.33 -15.17 8.82
CA GLY A 73 1.40 -16.61 8.57
C GLY A 73 1.39 -17.02 7.10
N LYS A 74 1.25 -16.08 6.17
CA LYS A 74 1.48 -16.35 4.74
C LYS A 74 2.95 -16.12 4.37
N GLN A 75 3.51 -17.07 3.64
CA GLN A 75 4.77 -16.88 2.92
C GLN A 75 4.50 -16.00 1.68
N PRO A 76 5.44 -15.13 1.26
CA PRO A 76 5.37 -14.44 -0.01
C PRO A 76 5.50 -15.49 -1.14
N ASP A 77 4.40 -15.85 -1.73
CA ASP A 77 4.33 -16.91 -2.75
C ASP A 77 3.88 -16.39 -4.12
N HIS A 78 3.76 -15.07 -4.27
CA HIS A 78 3.16 -14.42 -5.44
C HIS A 78 1.72 -14.86 -5.75
N TYR A 79 1.11 -15.63 -4.86
CA TYR A 79 -0.29 -16.04 -4.90
C TYR A 79 -1.04 -15.45 -3.70
N GLY A 80 -2.30 -15.15 -3.91
CA GLY A 80 -3.14 -14.62 -2.84
C GLY A 80 -2.98 -13.13 -2.60
N TRP A 81 -3.11 -12.73 -1.37
CA TRP A 81 -3.11 -11.33 -0.94
C TRP A 81 -1.92 -11.06 -0.05
N GLU A 82 -1.29 -9.92 -0.26
CA GLU A 82 -0.18 -9.42 0.54
C GLU A 82 -0.46 -7.99 0.99
N GLY A 83 0.19 -7.56 2.07
CA GLY A 83 0.06 -6.17 2.49
C GLY A 83 0.67 -5.89 3.84
N ARG A 84 0.91 -4.61 4.07
CA ARG A 84 1.40 -4.08 5.34
C ARG A 84 0.60 -2.85 5.72
N PHE A 85 0.51 -2.63 7.01
CA PHE A 85 0.02 -1.41 7.61
C PHE A 85 1.13 -0.78 8.43
N VAL A 86 1.37 0.49 8.21
CA VAL A 86 2.30 1.31 9.01
C VAL A 86 1.47 2.33 9.74
N TRP A 87 1.62 2.40 11.06
CA TRP A 87 0.97 3.39 11.90
C TRP A 87 2.01 4.21 12.66
N SER A 88 1.93 5.53 12.59
CA SER A 88 2.74 6.45 13.38
C SER A 88 1.86 7.12 14.44
N PRO A 89 1.92 6.66 15.70
CA PRO A 89 1.12 7.24 16.79
C PRO A 89 1.41 8.73 16.99
N GLY A 90 2.69 9.14 16.90
CA GLY A 90 3.10 10.52 17.08
C GLY A 90 2.57 11.48 16.00
N LYS A 91 2.29 10.96 14.80
CA LYS A 91 1.72 11.74 13.70
C LYS A 91 0.20 11.59 13.59
N GLY A 92 -0.41 10.65 14.33
CA GLY A 92 -1.83 10.33 14.21
C GLY A 92 -2.26 9.89 12.81
N ARG A 93 -1.33 9.30 12.05
CA ARG A 93 -1.58 8.85 10.68
C ARG A 93 -0.83 7.57 10.33
N GLY A 94 -1.35 6.85 9.36
CA GLY A 94 -0.74 5.64 8.85
C GLY A 94 -1.14 5.35 7.42
N MET A 95 -0.58 4.29 6.88
CA MET A 95 -0.83 3.84 5.52
C MET A 95 -0.86 2.31 5.48
N ALA A 96 -1.87 1.74 4.83
CA ALA A 96 -1.86 0.34 4.44
C ALA A 96 -1.66 0.21 2.93
N GLN A 97 -0.81 -0.72 2.52
CA GLN A 97 -0.69 -1.15 1.13
C GLN A 97 -1.21 -2.58 1.03
N VAL A 98 -2.16 -2.80 0.14
CA VAL A 98 -2.81 -4.09 -0.07
C VAL A 98 -2.62 -4.49 -1.52
N PHE A 99 -2.11 -5.68 -1.74
CA PHE A 99 -1.82 -6.24 -3.06
C PHE A 99 -2.66 -7.49 -3.27
N ARG A 100 -3.34 -7.56 -4.41
CA ARG A 100 -3.93 -8.79 -4.92
C ARG A 100 -2.99 -9.37 -5.97
N ASN A 101 -2.40 -10.50 -5.68
CA ASN A 101 -1.63 -11.30 -6.63
C ASN A 101 -2.59 -12.16 -7.45
N ASN A 102 -2.18 -13.33 -7.88
CA ASN A 102 -3.04 -14.25 -8.61
C ASN A 102 -3.98 -15.02 -7.65
N ASP A 103 -4.98 -14.34 -7.12
CA ASP A 103 -6.01 -14.90 -6.22
C ASP A 103 -7.39 -14.76 -6.89
N SER A 104 -8.25 -15.76 -6.73
CA SER A 104 -9.60 -15.77 -7.30
C SER A 104 -10.58 -14.83 -6.61
N ARG A 105 -10.31 -14.45 -5.35
CA ARG A 105 -11.16 -13.56 -4.58
C ARG A 105 -10.94 -12.12 -5.02
N GLU A 106 -12.02 -11.39 -5.25
CA GLU A 106 -12.00 -9.99 -5.70
C GLU A 106 -12.03 -8.99 -4.55
N ARG A 107 -12.05 -9.47 -3.31
CA ARG A 107 -12.01 -8.64 -2.10
C ARG A 107 -11.36 -9.38 -0.96
N VAL A 108 -10.80 -8.63 -0.05
CA VAL A 108 -10.25 -9.14 1.21
C VAL A 108 -10.60 -8.19 2.35
N ARG A 109 -10.77 -8.75 3.52
CA ARG A 109 -10.93 -7.96 4.75
C ARG A 109 -9.59 -7.85 5.45
N VAL A 110 -9.13 -6.62 5.66
CA VAL A 110 -7.86 -6.32 6.34
C VAL A 110 -8.11 -5.68 7.69
N ARG A 111 -7.37 -6.10 8.71
CA ARG A 111 -7.46 -5.56 10.07
C ARG A 111 -6.28 -4.61 10.30
N LEU A 112 -6.58 -3.38 10.68
CA LEU A 112 -5.59 -2.34 10.91
C LEU A 112 -5.08 -2.41 12.35
N ARG A 113 -4.31 -3.44 12.64
CA ARG A 113 -3.74 -3.67 13.97
C ARG A 113 -2.76 -2.55 14.34
N GLY A 114 -2.68 -2.23 15.62
CA GLY A 114 -1.83 -1.15 16.11
C GLY A 114 -2.55 0.20 16.26
N LEU A 115 -3.77 0.34 15.72
CA LEU A 115 -4.58 1.52 16.00
C LEU A 115 -5.08 1.52 17.43
N PRO A 116 -5.03 2.67 18.16
CA PRO A 116 -5.74 2.86 19.41
C PRO A 116 -7.24 2.56 19.26
N PRO A 117 -7.79 1.63 20.03
CA PRO A 117 -9.19 1.19 19.85
C PRO A 117 -10.22 2.27 20.19
N GLU A 118 -9.86 3.27 21.01
CA GLU A 118 -10.74 4.37 21.44
C GLU A 118 -10.73 5.54 20.44
N GLY A 119 -9.82 5.53 19.45
CA GLY A 119 -9.72 6.57 18.43
C GLY A 119 -10.84 6.49 17.40
N ARG A 120 -11.11 7.62 16.77
CA ARG A 120 -11.92 7.71 15.56
C ARG A 120 -11.00 8.02 14.37
N TYR A 121 -11.27 7.38 13.25
CA TYR A 121 -10.39 7.43 12.09
C TYR A 121 -11.13 7.68 10.81
N VAL A 122 -10.44 8.38 9.91
CA VAL A 122 -10.82 8.50 8.51
C VAL A 122 -9.89 7.58 7.72
N VAL A 123 -10.46 6.68 6.93
CA VAL A 123 -9.75 5.78 6.04
C VAL A 123 -10.07 6.18 4.60
N GLU A 124 -9.08 6.66 3.88
CA GLU A 124 -9.16 7.05 2.46
C GLU A 124 -8.62 5.91 1.60
N PHE A 125 -9.39 5.45 0.65
CA PHE A 125 -8.99 4.49 -0.39
C PHE A 125 -8.51 5.28 -1.60
N VAL A 126 -7.22 5.25 -1.85
CA VAL A 126 -6.57 6.13 -2.84
C VAL A 126 -6.97 5.77 -4.27
N GLU A 127 -7.01 4.48 -4.60
CA GLU A 127 -7.37 4.04 -5.96
C GLU A 127 -8.88 4.10 -6.20
N ALA A 128 -9.67 3.70 -5.21
CA ALA A 128 -11.12 3.74 -5.29
C ALA A 128 -11.69 5.16 -5.16
N GLY A 129 -10.92 6.12 -4.66
CA GLY A 129 -11.37 7.51 -4.43
C GLY A 129 -12.50 7.64 -3.40
N THR A 130 -12.60 6.70 -2.46
CA THR A 130 -13.66 6.65 -1.45
C THR A 130 -13.10 6.86 -0.05
N THR A 131 -13.97 7.23 0.89
CA THR A 131 -13.59 7.48 2.28
C THR A 131 -14.57 6.81 3.22
N LEU A 132 -14.03 6.20 4.28
CA LEU A 132 -14.76 5.58 5.38
C LEU A 132 -14.39 6.28 6.69
N ARG A 133 -15.39 6.48 7.58
CA ARG A 133 -15.16 6.85 8.99
C ARG A 133 -15.53 5.68 9.88
N ALA A 134 -14.63 5.34 10.80
CA ALA A 134 -14.86 4.23 11.73
C ALA A 134 -14.10 4.45 13.05
N ASP A 135 -14.54 3.76 14.09
CA ASP A 135 -13.81 3.68 15.35
C ASP A 135 -12.66 2.67 15.26
N GLY A 136 -11.65 2.87 16.08
CA GLY A 136 -10.46 2.01 16.07
C GLY A 136 -10.74 0.57 16.45
N ARG A 137 -11.74 0.35 17.34
CA ARG A 137 -12.13 -1.00 17.75
C ARG A 137 -12.67 -1.82 16.59
N SER A 138 -13.53 -1.23 15.76
CA SER A 138 -14.04 -1.86 14.55
C SER A 138 -12.91 -2.11 13.54
N LEU A 139 -12.04 -1.14 13.30
CA LEU A 139 -10.91 -1.29 12.36
C LEU A 139 -9.92 -2.40 12.78
N VAL A 140 -9.69 -2.55 14.09
CA VAL A 140 -8.76 -3.56 14.64
C VAL A 140 -9.40 -4.96 14.68
N ARG A 141 -10.67 -5.07 15.09
CA ARG A 141 -11.34 -6.36 15.31
C ARG A 141 -12.01 -6.89 14.06
N GLU A 142 -12.82 -6.06 13.42
CA GLU A 142 -13.60 -6.44 12.25
C GLU A 142 -12.82 -6.18 10.96
N GLY A 143 -12.07 -5.07 10.91
CA GLY A 143 -11.31 -4.66 9.75
C GLY A 143 -12.14 -3.93 8.71
N VAL A 144 -11.55 -3.70 7.56
CA VAL A 144 -12.13 -2.99 6.42
C VAL A 144 -12.04 -3.84 5.15
N ASP A 145 -13.09 -3.82 4.33
CA ASP A 145 -13.10 -4.53 3.06
C ASP A 145 -12.34 -3.75 2.00
N VAL A 146 -11.43 -4.43 1.32
CA VAL A 146 -10.64 -3.88 0.21
C VAL A 146 -11.01 -4.63 -1.06
N PRO A 147 -11.78 -4.01 -1.96
CA PRO A 147 -12.11 -4.60 -3.25
C PRO A 147 -10.98 -4.34 -4.27
N LEU A 148 -10.53 -5.37 -4.93
CA LEU A 148 -9.62 -5.31 -6.07
C LEU A 148 -10.11 -6.29 -7.13
N ALA A 149 -10.83 -5.80 -8.13
CA ALA A 149 -11.54 -6.63 -9.12
C ALA A 149 -10.59 -7.44 -10.01
N LYS A 150 -9.40 -6.94 -10.27
CA LYS A 150 -8.41 -7.60 -11.14
C LYS A 150 -7.21 -8.13 -10.35
N PRO A 151 -6.63 -9.29 -10.72
CA PRO A 151 -5.34 -9.71 -10.18
C PRO A 151 -4.22 -8.74 -10.56
N PHE A 152 -3.15 -8.75 -9.80
CA PHE A 152 -2.01 -7.84 -9.93
C PHE A 152 -2.39 -6.37 -9.86
N THR A 153 -3.30 -6.05 -8.97
CA THR A 153 -3.70 -4.70 -8.61
C THR A 153 -3.43 -4.42 -7.14
N THR A 154 -3.51 -3.16 -6.76
CA THR A 154 -3.18 -2.72 -5.42
C THR A 154 -4.09 -1.59 -4.99
N GLU A 155 -4.33 -1.49 -3.67
CA GLU A 155 -4.98 -0.35 -3.04
C GLU A 155 -4.07 0.22 -1.95
N VAL A 156 -4.11 1.53 -1.78
CA VAL A 156 -3.51 2.22 -0.65
C VAL A 156 -4.60 2.82 0.21
N LEU A 157 -4.56 2.49 1.49
CA LEU A 157 -5.44 3.10 2.49
C LEU A 157 -4.63 4.12 3.28
N HIS A 158 -4.99 5.40 3.22
CA HIS A 158 -4.49 6.39 4.15
C HIS A 158 -5.40 6.46 5.36
N VAL A 159 -4.81 6.32 6.53
CA VAL A 159 -5.53 6.31 7.81
C VAL A 159 -5.05 7.50 8.62
N ARG A 160 -5.98 8.30 9.12
CA ARG A 160 -5.67 9.41 10.03
C ARG A 160 -6.70 9.51 11.15
N THR A 161 -6.27 10.06 12.27
CA THR A 161 -7.19 10.45 13.34
C THR A 161 -8.17 11.51 12.83
N GLU A 162 -9.40 11.44 13.29
CA GLU A 162 -10.46 12.42 13.00
C GLU A 162 -10.27 13.71 13.78
#